data_370d470afddcbf4a11e7154b160d2116
#
_entry.id   370d470afddcbf4a11e7154b160d2116
#
_cell.length_a   1.000
_cell.length_b   1.000
_cell.length_c   1.000
_cell.angle_alpha   90.00
_cell.angle_beta   90.00
_cell.angle_gamma   90.00
#
_symmetry.space_group_name_H-M   'P 1'
#
loop_
_entity.id
_entity.type
_entity.pdbx_description
1 polymer ?
#
loop_
_entity_poly.entity_id
_entity_poly.type
_entity_poly.pdbx_seq_one_letter_code
_entity_poly.pdbx_strand_id
1 'polypeptide(L)'
;MAAGARPSDILPDASGPRPVVVVTGALAPYTHVLYEGLAERLAGRDGRALHVLSCTPRERARQWVMPPPRLYRHAVLPGLRWHRSSIRNLYVNPAVVPRLAALRPAALVLNDFSPTMLFARGAARLRRIPTLVRTDGVPETDPGQRSAPHRWLRRAIVSGAAAGIGPSAGSGAVLARYGLPPERFVLSPLFPAWTPPAPPPPDSARPYDLLFCGMLNEEVKGARFFTEVVLGCRDRGRPLSVRVAGDGPLRAEMEARFAQAGLSARFDGFLGQEALPEVYASARLFLFPSRGDVWGIVVQEALQSGTPVLASPHSGAGRGLLEAHGCGAVRPMVVADWVAAALRLLDDGSLREDLRRAAERVLPHFTAEAAVAGYLAALEPLLHGRP
;
A
#
# COMPACT_ATOMS: atom_id res chain seq x y z
N MET A 1 -15.46 23.43 -5.72
CA MET A 1 -16.04 23.24 -4.39
C MET A 1 -16.89 21.97 -4.43
N ALA A 2 -16.35 20.82 -3.99
CA ALA A 2 -17.14 19.59 -3.88
C ALA A 2 -18.03 19.71 -2.64
N ALA A 3 -19.33 19.61 -2.84
CA ALA A 3 -20.32 19.63 -1.77
C ALA A 3 -20.04 18.44 -0.82
N GLY A 4 -19.55 18.74 0.38
CA GLY A 4 -19.42 17.73 1.43
C GLY A 4 -20.80 17.15 1.75
N ALA A 5 -20.90 15.82 1.78
CA ALA A 5 -22.11 15.12 2.18
C ALA A 5 -22.64 15.70 3.49
N ARG A 6 -23.92 15.99 3.55
CA ARG A 6 -24.54 16.56 4.74
C ARG A 6 -24.45 15.55 5.90
N PRO A 7 -24.35 16.00 7.16
CA PRO A 7 -24.26 15.12 8.32
C PRO A 7 -25.41 14.11 8.44
N SER A 8 -26.58 14.42 7.87
CA SER A 8 -27.77 13.56 7.81
C SER A 8 -27.62 12.31 6.95
N ASP A 9 -26.73 12.33 5.94
CA ASP A 9 -26.61 11.24 4.96
C ASP A 9 -25.78 10.03 5.49
N ILE A 10 -25.31 10.11 6.73
CA ILE A 10 -24.38 9.14 7.32
C ILE A 10 -24.99 8.37 8.50
N LEU A 11 -26.19 8.74 8.95
CA LEU A 11 -26.87 8.01 10.03
C LEU A 11 -27.40 6.67 9.49
N PRO A 12 -27.26 5.56 10.26
CA PRO A 12 -27.82 4.28 9.87
C PRO A 12 -29.35 4.40 9.81
N ASP A 13 -29.96 3.66 8.89
CA ASP A 13 -31.38 3.37 8.96
C ASP A 13 -31.64 2.67 10.31
N ALA A 14 -32.50 3.24 11.13
CA ALA A 14 -32.77 2.75 12.49
C ALA A 14 -33.36 1.33 12.51
N SER A 15 -33.88 0.85 11.38
CA SER A 15 -34.50 -0.47 11.19
C SER A 15 -33.56 -1.54 10.62
N GLY A 16 -32.41 -1.14 10.07
CA GLY A 16 -31.46 -2.04 9.40
C GLY A 16 -30.44 -2.71 10.34
N PRO A 17 -29.72 -3.75 9.87
CA PRO A 17 -28.65 -4.38 10.63
C PRO A 17 -27.51 -3.39 10.92
N ARG A 18 -26.90 -3.53 12.10
CA ARG A 18 -25.81 -2.66 12.55
C ARG A 18 -24.65 -2.68 11.54
N PRO A 19 -24.12 -1.51 11.12
CA PRO A 19 -23.10 -1.43 10.07
C PRO A 19 -21.72 -1.97 10.54
N VAL A 20 -20.87 -2.26 9.58
CA VAL A 20 -19.41 -2.35 9.80
C VAL A 20 -18.80 -0.96 9.60
N VAL A 21 -17.91 -0.56 10.51
CA VAL A 21 -17.22 0.74 10.41
C VAL A 21 -15.72 0.52 10.26
N VAL A 22 -15.11 1.18 9.30
CA VAL A 22 -13.66 1.27 9.14
C VAL A 22 -13.21 2.67 9.50
N VAL A 23 -12.19 2.80 10.35
CA VAL A 23 -11.50 4.08 10.61
C VAL A 23 -10.11 3.99 9.98
N THR A 24 -9.78 4.95 9.12
CA THR A 24 -8.51 4.95 8.35
C THR A 24 -7.87 6.34 8.32
N GLY A 25 -6.58 6.42 8.05
CA GLY A 25 -5.87 7.70 7.89
C GLY A 25 -6.43 8.49 6.70
N ALA A 26 -6.29 7.95 5.51
CA ALA A 26 -6.81 8.49 4.25
C ALA A 26 -7.24 7.34 3.33
N LEU A 27 -8.02 7.66 2.30
CA LEU A 27 -8.30 6.72 1.23
C LEU A 27 -7.12 6.68 0.24
N ALA A 28 -6.84 5.49 -0.26
CA ALA A 28 -5.94 5.22 -1.38
C ALA A 28 -6.70 4.49 -2.49
N PRO A 29 -6.24 4.51 -3.75
CA PRO A 29 -6.95 3.85 -4.85
C PRO A 29 -7.29 2.39 -4.56
N TYR A 30 -6.34 1.59 -4.09
CA TYR A 30 -6.57 0.19 -3.74
C TYR A 30 -7.52 0.01 -2.55
N THR A 31 -7.50 0.92 -1.55
CA THR A 31 -8.46 0.84 -0.43
C THR A 31 -9.88 1.22 -0.86
N HIS A 32 -10.02 2.12 -1.83
CA HIS A 32 -11.32 2.43 -2.43
C HIS A 32 -11.91 1.18 -3.10
N VAL A 33 -11.15 0.51 -3.96
CA VAL A 33 -11.58 -0.74 -4.62
C VAL A 33 -11.92 -1.82 -3.59
N LEU A 34 -11.08 -1.99 -2.56
CA LEU A 34 -11.33 -2.92 -1.46
C LEU A 34 -12.67 -2.65 -0.76
N TYR A 35 -12.94 -1.37 -0.43
CA TYR A 35 -14.15 -1.02 0.32
C TYR A 35 -15.43 -1.11 -0.54
N GLU A 36 -15.34 -0.88 -1.86
CA GLU A 36 -16.45 -1.15 -2.77
C GLU A 36 -16.80 -2.65 -2.76
N GLY A 37 -15.81 -3.52 -2.97
CA GLY A 37 -16.04 -4.97 -2.95
C GLY A 37 -16.48 -5.51 -1.58
N LEU A 38 -15.94 -4.96 -0.49
CA LEU A 38 -16.36 -5.35 0.87
C LEU A 38 -17.81 -4.92 1.14
N ALA A 39 -18.18 -3.69 0.74
CA ALA A 39 -19.55 -3.20 0.90
C ALA A 39 -20.55 -4.03 0.13
N GLU A 40 -20.24 -4.41 -1.11
CA GLU A 40 -21.06 -5.29 -1.94
C GLU A 40 -21.32 -6.64 -1.24
N ARG A 41 -20.29 -7.26 -0.71
CA ARG A 41 -20.40 -8.56 -0.03
C ARG A 41 -21.16 -8.47 1.29
N LEU A 42 -20.95 -7.43 2.09
CA LEU A 42 -21.68 -7.20 3.34
C LEU A 42 -23.17 -6.94 3.09
N ALA A 43 -23.51 -6.14 2.06
CA ALA A 43 -24.88 -5.87 1.68
C ALA A 43 -25.58 -7.13 1.14
N GLY A 44 -24.92 -7.90 0.27
CA GLY A 44 -25.50 -9.11 -0.32
C GLY A 44 -25.72 -10.27 0.66
N ARG A 45 -24.87 -10.40 1.71
CA ARG A 45 -24.99 -11.46 2.71
C ARG A 45 -25.96 -11.13 3.84
N ASP A 46 -25.83 -9.94 4.43
CA ASP A 46 -26.44 -9.60 5.70
C ASP A 46 -27.27 -8.30 5.65
N GLY A 47 -27.34 -7.66 4.48
CA GLY A 47 -27.92 -6.34 4.34
C GLY A 47 -27.16 -5.23 5.10
N ARG A 48 -25.89 -5.48 5.49
CA ARG A 48 -25.13 -4.55 6.32
C ARG A 48 -24.44 -3.47 5.48
N ALA A 49 -24.57 -2.24 5.91
CA ALA A 49 -23.83 -1.12 5.32
C ALA A 49 -22.38 -1.10 5.80
N LEU A 50 -21.46 -0.66 4.91
CA LEU A 50 -20.08 -0.30 5.24
C LEU A 50 -19.96 1.21 5.37
N HIS A 51 -19.41 1.70 6.49
CA HIS A 51 -19.06 3.09 6.69
C HIS A 51 -17.55 3.22 6.83
N VAL A 52 -16.96 4.15 6.07
CA VAL A 52 -15.52 4.46 6.13
C VAL A 52 -15.36 5.88 6.67
N LEU A 53 -14.66 6.00 7.80
CA LEU A 53 -14.34 7.26 8.45
C LEU A 53 -12.86 7.55 8.25
N SER A 54 -12.50 8.55 7.45
CA SER A 54 -11.10 8.93 7.24
C SER A 54 -10.69 10.12 8.12
N CYS A 55 -9.43 10.12 8.57
CA CYS A 55 -8.86 11.22 9.36
C CYS A 55 -8.56 12.46 8.52
N THR A 56 -8.35 12.27 7.20
CA THR A 56 -8.07 13.34 6.25
C THR A 56 -8.72 13.03 4.90
N PRO A 57 -9.11 14.03 4.11
CA PRO A 57 -9.68 13.81 2.77
C PRO A 57 -8.66 13.19 1.81
N ARG A 58 -7.38 13.54 1.94
CA ARG A 58 -6.26 12.99 1.15
C ARG A 58 -4.94 13.14 1.89
N GLU A 59 -3.97 12.30 1.56
CA GLU A 59 -2.57 12.51 1.97
C GLU A 59 -1.95 13.66 1.19
N ARG A 60 -1.28 14.57 1.88
CA ARG A 60 -0.69 15.78 1.27
C ARG A 60 0.37 15.47 0.21
N ALA A 61 1.10 14.38 0.39
CA ALA A 61 2.14 13.92 -0.53
C ALA A 61 1.61 13.15 -1.75
N ARG A 62 0.29 12.91 -1.82
CA ARG A 62 -0.36 12.12 -2.87
C ARG A 62 -1.32 13.00 -3.68
N GLN A 63 -1.17 12.96 -4.99
CA GLN A 63 -2.04 13.70 -5.91
C GLN A 63 -3.20 12.86 -6.46
N TRP A 64 -3.52 11.74 -5.79
CA TRP A 64 -4.60 10.87 -6.23
C TRP A 64 -5.95 11.59 -6.23
N VAL A 65 -6.68 11.45 -7.33
CA VAL A 65 -8.08 11.83 -7.44
C VAL A 65 -8.90 10.57 -7.25
N MET A 66 -9.71 10.56 -6.20
CA MET A 66 -10.55 9.40 -5.87
C MET A 66 -11.94 9.59 -6.46
N PRO A 67 -12.51 8.57 -7.13
CA PRO A 67 -13.93 8.63 -7.50
C PRO A 67 -14.79 8.63 -6.22
N PRO A 68 -16.01 9.19 -6.28
CA PRO A 68 -16.94 9.10 -5.16
C PRO A 68 -17.31 7.64 -4.88
N PRO A 69 -17.45 7.25 -3.60
CA PRO A 69 -17.91 5.90 -3.25
C PRO A 69 -19.33 5.64 -3.75
N ARG A 70 -19.56 4.42 -4.25
CA ARG A 70 -20.84 3.99 -4.81
C ARG A 70 -21.61 3.06 -3.86
N LEU A 71 -20.90 2.14 -3.19
CA LEU A 71 -21.49 1.08 -2.36
C LEU A 71 -21.22 1.26 -0.87
N TYR A 72 -20.21 2.04 -0.48
CA TYR A 72 -19.95 2.36 0.92
C TYR A 72 -20.20 3.84 1.23
N ARG A 73 -20.47 4.16 2.49
CA ARG A 73 -20.63 5.54 2.95
C ARG A 73 -19.27 6.06 3.45
N HIS A 74 -18.87 7.25 3.01
CA HIS A 74 -17.60 7.85 3.41
C HIS A 74 -17.81 9.21 4.09
N ALA A 75 -17.07 9.41 5.19
CA ALA A 75 -17.01 10.70 5.86
C ALA A 75 -15.60 11.03 6.32
N VAL A 76 -15.23 12.29 6.22
CA VAL A 76 -13.98 12.81 6.77
C VAL A 76 -14.24 13.33 8.19
N LEU A 77 -13.47 12.81 9.14
CA LEU A 77 -13.58 13.25 10.55
C LEU A 77 -12.95 14.63 10.74
N PRO A 78 -13.64 15.58 11.39
CA PRO A 78 -13.02 16.82 11.81
C PRO A 78 -11.94 16.52 12.89
N GLY A 79 -10.85 17.30 12.84
CA GLY A 79 -9.74 17.10 13.77
C GLY A 79 -8.45 17.79 13.35
N LEU A 80 -7.44 17.63 14.19
CA LEU A 80 -6.10 18.18 13.95
C LEU A 80 -5.28 17.23 13.09
N ARG A 81 -4.51 17.83 12.16
CA ARG A 81 -3.64 17.11 11.22
C ARG A 81 -2.27 17.75 11.27
N TRP A 82 -1.30 16.98 11.70
CA TRP A 82 0.10 17.44 11.76
C TRP A 82 0.94 16.63 10.79
N HIS A 83 1.52 17.32 9.80
CA HIS A 83 2.40 16.74 8.80
C HIS A 83 3.84 17.13 9.10
N ARG A 84 4.67 16.18 9.48
CA ARG A 84 6.09 16.41 9.78
C ARG A 84 7.00 16.07 8.59
N SER A 85 6.59 15.12 7.76
CA SER A 85 7.25 14.75 6.50
C SER A 85 6.26 14.03 5.58
N SER A 86 6.70 13.63 4.38
CA SER A 86 5.88 12.86 3.43
C SER A 86 5.33 11.54 4.00
N ILE A 87 5.97 11.00 5.04
CA ILE A 87 5.62 9.71 5.66
C ILE A 87 5.22 9.81 7.15
N ARG A 88 5.43 10.96 7.79
CA ARG A 88 5.13 11.17 9.22
C ARG A 88 3.93 12.08 9.39
N ASN A 89 2.76 11.48 9.44
CA ASN A 89 1.50 12.16 9.65
C ASN A 89 0.92 11.80 11.01
N LEU A 90 0.46 12.80 11.76
CA LEU A 90 -0.25 12.62 13.02
C LEU A 90 -1.69 13.09 12.84
N TYR A 91 -2.63 12.20 13.13
CA TYR A 91 -4.06 12.49 13.06
C TYR A 91 -4.69 12.42 14.44
N VAL A 92 -5.39 13.48 14.86
CA VAL A 92 -6.09 13.58 16.14
C VAL A 92 -7.52 14.03 15.87
N ASN A 93 -8.43 13.06 15.72
CA ASN A 93 -9.84 13.28 15.38
C ASN A 93 -10.75 12.74 16.49
N PRO A 94 -10.95 13.47 17.62
CA PRO A 94 -11.80 13.01 18.73
C PRO A 94 -13.26 12.84 18.32
N ALA A 95 -13.71 13.49 17.25
CA ALA A 95 -15.03 13.34 16.66
C ALA A 95 -15.38 11.89 16.26
N VAL A 96 -14.41 10.99 16.19
CA VAL A 96 -14.65 9.55 15.99
C VAL A 96 -15.51 8.95 17.11
N VAL A 97 -15.41 9.45 18.34
CA VAL A 97 -16.16 8.93 19.50
C VAL A 97 -17.68 9.12 19.36
N PRO A 98 -18.21 10.37 19.19
CA PRO A 98 -19.64 10.55 18.97
C PRO A 98 -20.12 9.90 17.66
N ARG A 99 -19.31 9.83 16.62
CA ARG A 99 -19.66 9.13 15.37
C ARG A 99 -19.89 7.64 15.59
N LEU A 100 -18.99 6.96 16.30
CA LEU A 100 -19.17 5.54 16.66
C LEU A 100 -20.37 5.33 17.60
N ALA A 101 -20.67 6.30 18.47
CA ALA A 101 -21.86 6.26 19.32
C ALA A 101 -23.16 6.31 18.51
N ALA A 102 -23.22 7.17 17.50
CA ALA A 102 -24.37 7.30 16.61
C ALA A 102 -24.53 6.09 15.67
N LEU A 103 -23.45 5.61 15.08
CA LEU A 103 -23.46 4.50 14.13
C LEU A 103 -23.71 3.12 14.78
N ARG A 104 -23.36 2.94 16.06
CA ARG A 104 -23.51 1.67 16.81
C ARG A 104 -23.02 0.46 16.01
N PRO A 105 -21.74 0.43 15.52
CA PRO A 105 -21.30 -0.62 14.62
C PRO A 105 -21.40 -2.03 15.21
N ALA A 106 -21.63 -3.02 14.34
CA ALA A 106 -21.54 -4.44 14.70
C ALA A 106 -20.08 -4.86 14.88
N ALA A 107 -19.18 -4.30 14.06
CA ALA A 107 -17.73 -4.49 14.14
C ALA A 107 -17.01 -3.20 13.72
N LEU A 108 -15.81 -2.99 14.28
CA LEU A 108 -14.95 -1.84 14.01
C LEU A 108 -13.59 -2.29 13.48
N VAL A 109 -13.18 -1.78 12.33
CA VAL A 109 -11.83 -1.99 11.77
C VAL A 109 -11.01 -0.72 11.99
N LEU A 110 -9.86 -0.84 12.65
CA LEU A 110 -8.90 0.22 12.86
C LEU A 110 -7.72 0.02 11.89
N ASN A 111 -7.60 0.90 10.92
CA ASN A 111 -6.57 0.81 9.91
C ASN A 111 -5.47 1.82 10.21
N ASP A 112 -4.41 1.40 10.89
CA ASP A 112 -3.25 2.19 11.28
C ASP A 112 -3.12 2.42 12.82
N PHE A 113 -2.07 3.15 13.22
CA PHE A 113 -1.74 3.47 14.61
C PHE A 113 -1.62 4.98 14.82
N SER A 114 -2.73 5.63 15.10
CA SER A 114 -2.79 7.06 15.38
C SER A 114 -3.57 7.33 16.68
N PRO A 115 -3.47 8.53 17.27
CA PRO A 115 -4.34 8.93 18.38
C PRO A 115 -5.83 8.79 18.08
N THR A 116 -6.26 9.01 16.82
CA THR A 116 -7.63 8.77 16.39
C THR A 116 -8.05 7.31 16.61
N MET A 117 -7.17 6.36 16.25
CA MET A 117 -7.42 4.93 16.47
C MET A 117 -7.49 4.57 17.94
N LEU A 118 -6.71 5.26 18.80
CA LEU A 118 -6.79 5.09 20.25
C LEU A 118 -8.15 5.55 20.79
N PHE A 119 -8.66 6.71 20.36
CA PHE A 119 -9.99 7.17 20.75
C PHE A 119 -11.08 6.20 20.27
N ALA A 120 -10.99 5.75 19.02
CA ALA A 120 -11.94 4.77 18.46
C ALA A 120 -11.90 3.44 19.23
N ARG A 121 -10.70 2.97 19.61
CA ARG A 121 -10.52 1.76 20.42
C ARG A 121 -11.12 1.90 21.81
N GLY A 122 -10.92 3.05 22.47
CA GLY A 122 -11.52 3.37 23.78
C GLY A 122 -13.04 3.37 23.70
N ALA A 123 -13.62 4.05 22.70
CA ALA A 123 -15.05 4.07 22.47
C ALA A 123 -15.64 2.68 22.20
N ALA A 124 -14.92 1.85 21.43
CA ALA A 124 -15.33 0.48 21.15
C ALA A 124 -15.33 -0.41 22.41
N ARG A 125 -14.29 -0.30 23.25
CA ARG A 125 -14.22 -1.03 24.54
C ARG A 125 -15.39 -0.69 25.46
N LEU A 126 -15.68 0.59 25.64
CA LEU A 126 -16.80 1.05 26.48
C LEU A 126 -18.16 0.53 25.99
N ARG A 127 -18.31 0.31 24.70
CA ARG A 127 -19.56 -0.15 24.07
C ARG A 127 -19.56 -1.63 23.71
N ARG A 128 -18.53 -2.38 24.08
CA ARG A 128 -18.35 -3.79 23.75
C ARG A 128 -18.45 -4.07 22.24
N ILE A 129 -17.94 -3.16 21.40
CA ILE A 129 -17.86 -3.34 19.97
C ILE A 129 -16.60 -4.18 19.65
N PRO A 130 -16.73 -5.34 18.98
CA PRO A 130 -15.58 -6.12 18.56
C PRO A 130 -14.72 -5.32 17.57
N THR A 131 -13.41 -5.35 17.78
CA THR A 131 -12.47 -4.51 17.02
C THR A 131 -11.43 -5.37 16.33
N LEU A 132 -11.22 -5.10 15.05
CA LEU A 132 -10.13 -5.63 14.24
C LEU A 132 -9.07 -4.55 14.06
N VAL A 133 -7.81 -4.95 14.02
CA VAL A 133 -6.69 -4.03 13.75
C VAL A 133 -6.01 -4.45 12.47
N ARG A 134 -5.90 -3.53 11.53
CA ARG A 134 -5.18 -3.73 10.27
C ARG A 134 -3.87 -2.96 10.29
N THR A 135 -2.81 -3.59 9.79
CA THR A 135 -1.53 -2.91 9.53
C THR A 135 -0.85 -3.50 8.31
N ASP A 136 -0.18 -2.64 7.54
CA ASP A 136 0.72 -3.03 6.45
C ASP A 136 2.18 -3.14 6.96
N GLY A 137 2.43 -2.70 8.20
CA GLY A 137 3.76 -2.65 8.81
C GLY A 137 4.43 -4.01 8.88
N VAL A 138 5.76 -3.97 8.76
CA VAL A 138 6.65 -5.12 8.98
C VAL A 138 7.61 -4.79 10.12
N PRO A 139 8.21 -5.78 10.78
CA PRO A 139 9.09 -5.54 11.93
C PRO A 139 10.19 -4.51 11.65
N GLU A 140 10.81 -4.55 10.48
CA GLU A 140 11.92 -3.69 10.09
C GLU A 140 11.56 -2.20 10.02
N THR A 141 10.31 -1.89 9.67
CA THR A 141 9.81 -0.51 9.53
C THR A 141 8.99 -0.05 10.74
N ASP A 142 8.77 -0.92 11.73
CA ASP A 142 7.93 -0.59 12.89
C ASP A 142 8.60 0.40 13.87
N PRO A 143 8.10 1.65 13.98
CA PRO A 143 8.68 2.63 14.90
C PRO A 143 8.53 2.26 16.39
N GLY A 144 7.62 1.37 16.73
CA GLY A 144 7.46 0.89 18.11
C GLY A 144 8.65 0.09 18.65
N GLN A 145 9.54 -0.40 17.77
CA GLN A 145 10.78 -1.03 18.20
C GLN A 145 11.76 -0.04 18.84
N ARG A 146 11.78 1.20 18.36
CA ARG A 146 12.75 2.24 18.74
C ARG A 146 12.17 3.34 19.63
N SER A 147 10.85 3.37 19.85
CA SER A 147 10.15 4.46 20.55
C SER A 147 9.11 3.92 21.52
N ALA A 148 9.29 4.22 22.83
CA ALA A 148 8.38 3.80 23.88
C ALA A 148 6.94 4.35 23.70
N PRO A 149 6.72 5.64 23.34
CA PRO A 149 5.37 6.14 23.05
C PRO A 149 4.68 5.40 21.91
N HIS A 150 5.41 5.09 20.80
CA HIS A 150 4.85 4.32 19.70
C HIS A 150 4.52 2.88 20.11
N ARG A 151 5.34 2.27 20.95
CA ARG A 151 5.11 0.93 21.50
C ARG A 151 3.87 0.89 22.38
N TRP A 152 3.73 1.87 23.27
CA TRP A 152 2.56 1.99 24.13
C TRP A 152 1.27 2.17 23.31
N LEU A 153 1.28 3.09 22.33
CA LEU A 153 0.13 3.35 21.45
C LEU A 153 -0.32 2.07 20.72
N ARG A 154 0.63 1.32 20.16
CA ARG A 154 0.34 0.06 19.47
C ARG A 154 -0.25 -0.99 20.40
N ARG A 155 0.34 -1.18 21.56
CA ARG A 155 -0.21 -2.09 22.59
C ARG A 155 -1.62 -1.70 23.01
N ALA A 156 -1.87 -0.42 23.24
CA ALA A 156 -3.19 0.07 23.64
C ALA A 156 -4.26 -0.16 22.56
N ILE A 157 -3.90 -0.10 21.30
CA ILE A 157 -4.81 -0.36 20.17
C ILE A 157 -4.99 -1.86 19.93
N VAL A 158 -3.91 -2.64 19.90
CA VAL A 158 -3.90 -4.05 19.49
C VAL A 158 -4.40 -4.98 20.60
N SER A 159 -3.99 -4.73 21.87
CA SER A 159 -4.33 -5.61 22.98
C SER A 159 -5.85 -5.80 23.14
N GLY A 160 -6.28 -7.06 23.15
CA GLY A 160 -7.69 -7.44 23.22
C GLY A 160 -8.47 -7.13 21.94
N ALA A 161 -7.81 -6.93 20.80
CA ALA A 161 -8.49 -6.96 19.50
C ALA A 161 -9.02 -8.38 19.22
N ALA A 162 -10.16 -8.45 18.56
CA ALA A 162 -10.80 -9.70 18.23
C ALA A 162 -10.06 -10.42 17.09
N ALA A 163 -9.55 -9.67 16.11
CA ALA A 163 -8.71 -10.19 15.03
C ALA A 163 -7.72 -9.12 14.54
N GLY A 164 -6.71 -9.56 13.79
CA GLY A 164 -5.79 -8.73 13.07
C GLY A 164 -5.79 -9.04 11.58
N ILE A 165 -5.56 -8.03 10.74
CA ILE A 165 -5.52 -8.17 9.28
C ILE A 165 -4.24 -7.52 8.76
N GLY A 166 -3.62 -8.13 7.77
CA GLY A 166 -2.45 -7.55 7.09
C GLY A 166 -2.05 -8.31 5.83
N PRO A 167 -1.21 -7.68 4.98
CA PRO A 167 -0.85 -8.24 3.68
C PRO A 167 0.25 -9.31 3.73
N SER A 168 0.89 -9.51 4.87
CA SER A 168 2.03 -10.44 4.98
C SER A 168 2.17 -11.04 6.38
N ALA A 169 2.93 -12.10 6.47
CA ALA A 169 3.35 -12.68 7.76
C ALA A 169 4.08 -11.64 8.65
N GLY A 170 4.83 -10.71 8.04
CA GLY A 170 5.47 -9.61 8.75
C GLY A 170 4.45 -8.72 9.48
N SER A 171 3.31 -8.45 8.86
CA SER A 171 2.22 -7.70 9.51
C SER A 171 1.63 -8.47 10.70
N GLY A 172 1.49 -9.79 10.56
CA GLY A 172 1.12 -10.68 11.67
C GLY A 172 2.11 -10.61 12.82
N ALA A 173 3.42 -10.65 12.52
CA ALA A 173 4.49 -10.54 13.52
C ALA A 173 4.46 -9.19 14.25
N VAL A 174 4.15 -8.09 13.55
CA VAL A 174 3.96 -6.77 14.20
C VAL A 174 2.78 -6.81 15.17
N LEU A 175 1.62 -7.33 14.75
CA LEU A 175 0.44 -7.39 15.62
C LEU A 175 0.65 -8.33 16.81
N ALA A 176 1.30 -9.47 16.61
CA ALA A 176 1.63 -10.42 17.69
C ALA A 176 2.55 -9.79 18.75
N ARG A 177 3.54 -9.00 18.34
CA ARG A 177 4.42 -8.24 19.26
C ARG A 177 3.64 -7.32 20.21
N TYR A 178 2.48 -6.82 19.78
CA TYR A 178 1.64 -5.90 20.56
C TYR A 178 0.44 -6.57 21.22
N GLY A 179 0.39 -7.91 21.22
CA GLY A 179 -0.55 -8.70 22.03
C GLY A 179 -1.74 -9.24 21.27
N LEU A 180 -1.66 -9.36 19.93
CA LEU A 180 -2.62 -10.17 19.17
C LEU A 180 -2.15 -11.64 19.17
N PRO A 181 -2.99 -12.61 19.56
CA PRO A 181 -2.69 -14.03 19.38
C PRO A 181 -2.48 -14.35 17.89
N PRO A 182 -1.42 -15.10 17.52
CA PRO A 182 -1.10 -15.37 16.11
C PRO A 182 -2.25 -16.04 15.34
N GLU A 183 -3.02 -16.91 15.98
CA GLU A 183 -4.19 -17.61 15.41
C GLU A 183 -5.35 -16.67 15.06
N ARG A 184 -5.34 -15.44 15.56
CA ARG A 184 -6.32 -14.38 15.23
C ARG A 184 -5.87 -13.48 14.09
N PHE A 185 -4.72 -13.75 13.51
CA PHE A 185 -4.25 -13.01 12.34
C PHE A 185 -4.81 -13.61 11.05
N VAL A 186 -5.35 -12.75 10.20
CA VAL A 186 -5.87 -13.14 8.88
C VAL A 186 -5.09 -12.39 7.79
N LEU A 187 -4.62 -13.15 6.80
CA LEU A 187 -3.97 -12.58 5.64
C LEU A 187 -5.01 -11.91 4.72
N SER A 188 -4.77 -10.67 4.37
CA SER A 188 -5.52 -9.92 3.36
C SER A 188 -4.53 -9.14 2.52
N PRO A 189 -4.23 -9.59 1.30
CA PRO A 189 -3.16 -9.05 0.49
C PRO A 189 -3.44 -7.61 0.06
N LEU A 190 -2.39 -6.84 -0.19
CA LEU A 190 -2.48 -5.63 -0.99
C LEU A 190 -2.50 -6.00 -2.47
N PHE A 191 -3.12 -5.16 -3.27
CA PHE A 191 -3.26 -5.37 -4.71
C PHE A 191 -3.24 -4.02 -5.44
N PRO A 192 -2.80 -3.95 -6.69
CA PRO A 192 -2.91 -2.76 -7.52
C PRO A 192 -4.37 -2.39 -7.77
N ALA A 193 -4.66 -1.08 -7.81
CA ALA A 193 -6.03 -0.58 -8.01
C ALA A 193 -6.54 -0.72 -9.46
N TRP A 194 -5.72 -1.23 -10.35
CA TRP A 194 -5.99 -1.40 -11.78
C TRP A 194 -5.46 -2.75 -12.27
N THR A 195 -6.02 -3.22 -13.37
CA THR A 195 -5.55 -4.40 -14.11
C THR A 195 -5.04 -3.94 -15.47
N PRO A 196 -3.92 -4.50 -15.99
CA PRO A 196 -3.45 -4.16 -17.32
C PRO A 196 -4.52 -4.41 -18.38
N PRO A 197 -4.71 -3.47 -19.33
CA PRO A 197 -5.76 -3.59 -20.35
C PRO A 197 -5.43 -4.64 -21.42
N ALA A 198 -4.18 -5.08 -21.50
CA ALA A 198 -3.70 -6.04 -22.49
C ALA A 198 -2.59 -6.92 -21.89
N PRO A 199 -2.30 -8.08 -22.49
CA PRO A 199 -1.14 -8.89 -22.14
C PRO A 199 0.16 -8.08 -22.26
N PRO A 200 1.18 -8.39 -21.45
CA PRO A 200 2.46 -7.67 -21.48
C PRO A 200 3.13 -7.79 -22.86
N PRO A 201 3.71 -6.70 -23.39
CA PRO A 201 4.45 -6.77 -24.65
C PRO A 201 5.73 -7.60 -24.50
N PRO A 202 6.23 -8.21 -25.60
CA PRO A 202 7.52 -8.88 -25.59
C PRO A 202 8.65 -7.89 -25.34
N ASP A 203 9.80 -8.37 -24.87
CA ASP A 203 10.97 -7.53 -24.56
C ASP A 203 11.45 -6.67 -25.73
N SER A 204 11.33 -7.19 -26.97
CA SER A 204 11.70 -6.47 -28.20
C SER A 204 10.85 -5.22 -28.46
N ALA A 205 9.63 -5.18 -27.93
CA ALA A 205 8.72 -4.03 -28.06
C ALA A 205 8.84 -3.04 -26.90
N ARG A 206 9.72 -3.28 -25.92
CA ARG A 206 9.94 -2.40 -24.75
C ARG A 206 11.06 -1.39 -25.04
N PRO A 207 10.74 -0.09 -25.20
CA PRO A 207 11.72 0.92 -25.62
C PRO A 207 12.73 1.28 -24.51
N TYR A 208 12.44 0.98 -23.24
CA TYR A 208 13.32 1.34 -22.13
C TYR A 208 13.94 0.10 -21.50
N ASP A 209 15.23 0.20 -21.18
CA ASP A 209 15.94 -0.83 -20.44
C ASP A 209 15.57 -0.78 -18.95
N LEU A 210 15.58 0.43 -18.36
CA LEU A 210 15.36 0.63 -16.94
C LEU A 210 14.21 1.59 -16.66
N LEU A 211 13.42 1.27 -15.65
CA LEU A 211 12.35 2.12 -15.12
C LEU A 211 12.58 2.42 -13.64
N PHE A 212 12.32 3.67 -13.27
CA PHE A 212 12.01 4.09 -11.90
C PHE A 212 10.57 4.62 -11.84
N CYS A 213 9.81 4.26 -10.81
CA CYS A 213 8.46 4.79 -10.59
C CYS A 213 8.25 5.15 -9.12
N GLY A 214 8.01 6.42 -8.85
CA GLY A 214 7.76 6.93 -7.50
C GLY A 214 8.22 8.36 -7.26
N MET A 215 8.07 8.82 -6.02
CA MET A 215 8.55 10.14 -5.61
C MET A 215 10.09 10.23 -5.74
N LEU A 216 10.60 11.28 -6.37
CA LEU A 216 12.04 11.48 -6.57
C LEU A 216 12.69 12.04 -5.30
N ASN A 217 12.81 11.18 -4.27
CA ASN A 217 13.50 11.48 -3.02
C ASN A 217 14.46 10.34 -2.63
N GLU A 218 15.46 10.66 -1.81
CA GLU A 218 16.42 9.66 -1.34
C GLU A 218 15.94 8.92 -0.09
N GLU A 219 15.26 9.63 0.82
CA GLU A 219 14.93 9.11 2.17
C GLU A 219 14.05 7.86 2.13
N VAL A 220 13.14 7.77 1.15
CA VAL A 220 12.18 6.67 1.03
C VAL A 220 12.40 5.86 -0.23
N LYS A 221 12.58 6.53 -1.38
CA LYS A 221 12.55 5.86 -2.69
C LYS A 221 13.93 5.59 -3.28
N GLY A 222 15.02 6.15 -2.70
CA GLY A 222 16.38 5.88 -3.14
C GLY A 222 16.68 6.42 -4.54
N ALA A 223 16.20 7.62 -4.87
CA ALA A 223 16.34 8.18 -6.21
C ALA A 223 17.80 8.48 -6.60
N ARG A 224 18.64 8.91 -5.64
CA ARG A 224 20.09 9.04 -5.88
C ARG A 224 20.74 7.67 -6.08
N PHE A 225 20.36 6.70 -5.25
CA PHE A 225 20.88 5.34 -5.41
C PHE A 225 20.53 4.76 -6.80
N PHE A 226 19.30 4.97 -7.27
CA PHE A 226 18.92 4.61 -8.64
C PHE A 226 19.84 5.27 -9.67
N THR A 227 20.10 6.58 -9.51
CA THR A 227 21.01 7.33 -10.41
C THR A 227 22.41 6.72 -10.44
N GLU A 228 22.96 6.38 -9.26
CA GLU A 228 24.29 5.73 -9.17
C GLU A 228 24.31 4.37 -9.87
N VAL A 229 23.25 3.57 -9.73
CA VAL A 229 23.15 2.26 -10.40
C VAL A 229 23.10 2.44 -11.92
N VAL A 230 22.31 3.37 -12.43
CA VAL A 230 22.21 3.65 -13.87
C VAL A 230 23.56 4.10 -14.43
N LEU A 231 24.23 5.04 -13.74
CA LEU A 231 25.59 5.49 -14.14
C LEU A 231 26.61 4.34 -14.10
N GLY A 232 26.56 3.51 -13.07
CA GLY A 232 27.43 2.35 -12.96
C GLY A 232 27.23 1.32 -14.08
N CYS A 233 26.00 1.13 -14.55
CA CYS A 233 25.71 0.28 -15.71
C CYS A 233 26.28 0.89 -17.01
N ARG A 234 26.11 2.21 -17.22
CA ARG A 234 26.70 2.94 -18.34
C ARG A 234 28.22 2.80 -18.36
N ASP A 235 28.88 2.96 -17.21
CA ASP A 235 30.34 2.87 -17.05
C ASP A 235 30.91 1.48 -17.36
N ARG A 236 30.06 0.44 -17.36
CA ARG A 236 30.38 -0.90 -17.85
C ARG A 236 30.18 -1.06 -19.37
N GLY A 237 30.00 0.05 -20.09
CA GLY A 237 29.93 0.10 -21.56
C GLY A 237 28.58 -0.26 -22.16
N ARG A 238 27.51 -0.38 -21.35
CA ARG A 238 26.17 -0.67 -21.87
C ARG A 238 25.43 0.62 -22.19
N PRO A 239 25.02 0.84 -23.46
CA PRO A 239 24.05 1.87 -23.79
C PRO A 239 22.71 1.56 -23.08
N LEU A 240 22.11 2.56 -22.44
CA LEU A 240 20.87 2.40 -21.70
C LEU A 240 19.85 3.45 -22.09
N SER A 241 18.61 3.00 -22.23
CA SER A 241 17.43 3.86 -22.27
C SER A 241 16.70 3.80 -20.92
N VAL A 242 16.42 4.96 -20.35
CA VAL A 242 15.89 5.07 -18.98
C VAL A 242 14.57 5.82 -18.99
N ARG A 243 13.58 5.30 -18.26
CA ARG A 243 12.32 6.00 -17.98
C ARG A 243 12.20 6.28 -16.50
N VAL A 244 11.81 7.51 -16.15
CA VAL A 244 11.60 7.96 -14.76
C VAL A 244 10.19 8.52 -14.66
N ALA A 245 9.29 7.77 -14.01
CA ALA A 245 7.92 8.16 -13.75
C ALA A 245 7.78 8.64 -12.30
N GLY A 246 7.50 9.92 -12.13
CA GLY A 246 7.39 10.54 -10.83
C GLY A 246 8.00 11.93 -10.79
N ASP A 247 7.78 12.60 -9.67
CA ASP A 247 8.30 13.93 -9.42
C ASP A 247 8.83 14.06 -7.98
N GLY A 248 9.65 15.06 -7.72
CA GLY A 248 10.20 15.30 -6.40
C GLY A 248 11.46 16.16 -6.39
N PRO A 249 12.01 16.42 -5.18
CA PRO A 249 13.11 17.37 -5.01
C PRO A 249 14.40 16.98 -5.74
N LEU A 250 14.58 15.73 -6.12
CA LEU A 250 15.79 15.25 -6.82
C LEU A 250 15.67 15.25 -8.34
N ARG A 251 14.55 15.68 -8.92
CA ARG A 251 14.33 15.65 -10.37
C ARG A 251 15.44 16.37 -11.14
N ALA A 252 15.68 17.64 -10.83
CA ALA A 252 16.67 18.45 -11.53
C ALA A 252 18.11 17.89 -11.40
N GLU A 253 18.45 17.34 -10.22
CA GLU A 253 19.74 16.67 -9.99
C GLU A 253 19.89 15.43 -10.88
N MET A 254 18.86 14.59 -10.96
CA MET A 254 18.87 13.37 -11.78
C MET A 254 18.97 13.70 -13.28
N GLU A 255 18.16 14.67 -13.76
CA GLU A 255 18.17 15.13 -15.15
C GLU A 255 19.58 15.63 -15.55
N ALA A 256 20.17 16.50 -14.72
CA ALA A 256 21.51 17.05 -14.96
C ALA A 256 22.58 15.94 -15.00
N ARG A 257 22.55 14.97 -14.08
CA ARG A 257 23.53 13.88 -14.03
C ARG A 257 23.41 12.94 -15.24
N PHE A 258 22.19 12.64 -15.68
CA PHE A 258 21.99 11.80 -16.86
C PHE A 258 22.40 12.54 -18.14
N ALA A 259 22.09 13.82 -18.27
CA ALA A 259 22.54 14.63 -19.40
C ALA A 259 24.09 14.71 -19.48
N GLN A 260 24.77 14.99 -18.36
CA GLN A 260 26.23 15.00 -18.28
C GLN A 260 26.85 13.64 -18.65
N ALA A 261 26.14 12.56 -18.34
CA ALA A 261 26.56 11.21 -18.68
C ALA A 261 26.22 10.78 -20.13
N GLY A 262 25.55 11.62 -20.92
CA GLY A 262 25.10 11.31 -22.27
C GLY A 262 24.03 10.21 -22.32
N LEU A 263 23.28 10.00 -21.24
CA LEU A 263 22.23 8.98 -21.17
C LEU A 263 20.91 9.48 -21.75
N SER A 264 20.26 8.65 -22.55
CA SER A 264 18.89 8.87 -23.00
C SER A 264 17.92 8.56 -21.86
N ALA A 265 17.38 9.60 -21.22
CA ALA A 265 16.43 9.45 -20.12
C ALA A 265 15.16 10.29 -20.36
N ARG A 266 14.00 9.64 -20.16
CA ARG A 266 12.69 10.31 -20.20
C ARG A 266 12.18 10.50 -18.78
N PHE A 267 11.80 11.72 -18.44
CA PHE A 267 11.17 12.11 -17.18
C PHE A 267 9.72 12.49 -17.42
N ASP A 268 8.79 11.63 -17.02
CA ASP A 268 7.35 11.82 -17.27
C ASP A 268 6.68 12.78 -16.25
N GLY A 269 7.31 13.03 -15.10
CA GLY A 269 6.65 13.73 -14.00
C GLY A 269 5.65 12.83 -13.27
N PHE A 270 4.73 13.45 -12.51
CA PHE A 270 3.64 12.72 -11.86
C PHE A 270 2.63 12.24 -12.90
N LEU A 271 2.26 10.96 -12.82
CA LEU A 271 1.29 10.33 -13.71
C LEU A 271 0.07 9.84 -12.93
N GLY A 272 -1.10 9.89 -13.55
CA GLY A 272 -2.34 9.29 -13.04
C GLY A 272 -2.31 7.75 -13.13
N GLN A 273 -3.21 7.12 -12.41
CA GLN A 273 -3.31 5.65 -12.35
C GLN A 273 -3.55 5.00 -13.72
N GLU A 274 -4.25 5.70 -14.61
CA GLU A 274 -4.59 5.26 -15.96
C GLU A 274 -3.37 5.13 -16.89
N ALA A 275 -2.31 5.89 -16.64
CA ALA A 275 -1.08 5.84 -17.43
C ALA A 275 -0.09 4.77 -16.96
N LEU A 276 -0.20 4.31 -15.71
CA LEU A 276 0.78 3.41 -15.10
C LEU A 276 0.93 2.07 -15.81
N PRO A 277 -0.12 1.41 -16.33
CA PRO A 277 0.02 0.15 -17.07
C PRO A 277 1.01 0.24 -18.22
N GLU A 278 0.90 1.28 -19.05
CA GLU A 278 1.81 1.52 -20.18
C GLU A 278 3.23 1.87 -19.70
N VAL A 279 3.35 2.65 -18.63
CA VAL A 279 4.64 3.03 -18.07
C VAL A 279 5.43 1.78 -17.65
N TYR A 280 4.82 0.90 -16.87
CA TYR A 280 5.49 -0.34 -16.47
C TYR A 280 5.76 -1.25 -17.66
N ALA A 281 4.80 -1.46 -18.54
CA ALA A 281 4.94 -2.31 -19.71
C ALA A 281 6.01 -1.84 -20.71
N SER A 282 6.42 -0.57 -20.65
CA SER A 282 7.41 0.01 -21.56
C SER A 282 8.87 -0.33 -21.23
N ALA A 283 9.16 -0.90 -20.07
CA ALA A 283 10.53 -1.16 -19.65
C ALA A 283 10.82 -2.65 -19.47
N ARG A 284 12.08 -3.03 -19.71
CA ARG A 284 12.56 -4.41 -19.54
C ARG A 284 12.82 -4.78 -18.08
N LEU A 285 13.15 -3.79 -17.24
CA LEU A 285 13.46 -4.00 -15.83
C LEU A 285 13.03 -2.77 -15.00
N PHE A 286 12.28 -3.02 -13.93
CA PHE A 286 11.96 -2.02 -12.93
C PHE A 286 12.92 -2.09 -11.75
N LEU A 287 13.59 -0.97 -11.41
CA LEU A 287 14.44 -0.87 -10.24
C LEU A 287 13.67 -0.19 -9.10
N PHE A 288 13.58 -0.88 -7.97
CA PHE A 288 12.89 -0.40 -6.77
C PHE A 288 13.84 -0.30 -5.57
N PRO A 289 14.76 0.71 -5.53
CA PRO A 289 15.74 0.89 -4.47
C PRO A 289 15.17 1.59 -3.24
N SER A 290 14.00 1.17 -2.79
CA SER A 290 13.35 1.79 -1.63
C SER A 290 14.17 1.58 -0.34
N ARG A 291 14.26 2.64 0.48
CA ARG A 291 14.94 2.61 1.78
C ARG A 291 13.98 2.33 2.95
N GLY A 292 12.67 2.31 2.69
CA GLY A 292 11.69 2.12 3.77
C GLY A 292 10.26 2.24 3.29
N ASP A 293 9.86 1.47 2.28
CA ASP A 293 8.46 1.37 1.89
C ASP A 293 7.77 0.28 2.73
N VAL A 294 6.63 0.59 3.30
CA VAL A 294 5.90 -0.37 4.15
C VAL A 294 5.53 -1.63 3.37
N TRP A 295 5.07 -1.48 2.13
CA TRP A 295 4.81 -2.58 1.20
C TRP A 295 5.53 -2.39 -0.13
N GLY A 296 5.22 -1.32 -0.87
CA GLY A 296 5.73 -1.08 -2.21
C GLY A 296 4.82 -1.67 -3.29
N ILE A 297 3.57 -1.19 -3.36
CA ILE A 297 2.56 -1.66 -4.33
C ILE A 297 3.02 -1.54 -5.79
N VAL A 298 3.92 -0.60 -6.07
CA VAL A 298 4.57 -0.40 -7.37
C VAL A 298 5.31 -1.67 -7.87
N VAL A 299 5.72 -2.55 -6.95
CA VAL A 299 6.32 -3.84 -7.30
C VAL A 299 5.27 -4.75 -7.96
N GLN A 300 4.07 -4.82 -7.37
CA GLN A 300 2.97 -5.60 -7.95
C GLN A 300 2.47 -4.99 -9.26
N GLU A 301 2.43 -3.66 -9.34
CA GLU A 301 2.08 -2.94 -10.57
C GLU A 301 3.05 -3.26 -11.72
N ALA A 302 4.35 -3.32 -11.44
CA ALA A 302 5.35 -3.75 -12.42
C ALA A 302 5.18 -5.22 -12.84
N LEU A 303 5.03 -6.12 -11.86
CA LEU A 303 4.88 -7.56 -12.14
C LEU A 303 3.63 -7.86 -12.97
N GLN A 304 2.47 -7.26 -12.65
CA GLN A 304 1.24 -7.48 -13.43
C GLN A 304 1.32 -6.90 -14.85
N SER A 305 2.22 -5.91 -15.09
CA SER A 305 2.55 -5.39 -16.41
C SER A 305 3.65 -6.21 -17.11
N GLY A 306 4.02 -7.36 -16.57
CA GLY A 306 5.03 -8.26 -17.10
C GLY A 306 6.45 -7.70 -17.03
N THR A 307 6.72 -6.75 -16.12
CA THR A 307 8.04 -6.12 -15.96
C THR A 307 8.73 -6.71 -14.73
N PRO A 308 9.83 -7.45 -14.93
CA PRO A 308 10.64 -7.98 -13.83
C PRO A 308 11.15 -6.87 -12.92
N VAL A 309 11.36 -7.20 -11.64
CA VAL A 309 11.72 -6.22 -10.60
C VAL A 309 13.03 -6.61 -9.93
N LEU A 310 13.93 -5.63 -9.79
CA LEU A 310 15.05 -5.65 -8.87
C LEU A 310 14.75 -4.70 -7.71
N ALA A 311 14.64 -5.23 -6.50
CA ALA A 311 14.22 -4.47 -5.32
C ALA A 311 15.25 -4.54 -4.18
N SER A 312 15.16 -3.57 -3.27
CA SER A 312 15.82 -3.61 -1.98
C SER A 312 15.07 -4.51 -0.98
N PRO A 313 15.73 -5.03 0.07
CA PRO A 313 15.07 -5.77 1.14
C PRO A 313 14.28 -4.86 2.12
N HIS A 314 14.27 -3.54 1.91
CA HIS A 314 13.65 -2.56 2.80
C HIS A 314 12.19 -2.25 2.44
N SER A 315 11.50 -3.17 1.78
CA SER A 315 10.08 -3.08 1.47
C SER A 315 9.39 -4.42 1.77
N GLY A 316 8.10 -4.36 2.15
CA GLY A 316 7.30 -5.55 2.37
C GLY A 316 7.19 -6.44 1.13
N ALA A 317 7.03 -5.85 -0.05
CA ALA A 317 6.97 -6.58 -1.31
C ALA A 317 8.32 -7.19 -1.73
N GLY A 318 9.44 -6.55 -1.41
CA GLY A 318 10.76 -7.11 -1.68
C GLY A 318 10.93 -8.47 -1.02
N ARG A 319 10.66 -8.58 0.27
CA ARG A 319 10.76 -9.85 1.02
C ARG A 319 9.52 -10.73 0.90
N GLY A 320 8.34 -10.14 1.13
CA GLY A 320 7.09 -10.90 1.23
C GLY A 320 6.48 -11.32 -0.10
N LEU A 321 6.96 -10.78 -1.22
CA LEU A 321 6.51 -11.15 -2.56
C LEU A 321 7.68 -11.66 -3.42
N LEU A 322 8.68 -10.80 -3.71
CA LEU A 322 9.73 -11.18 -4.65
C LEU A 322 10.61 -12.33 -4.14
N GLU A 323 11.16 -12.19 -2.93
CA GLU A 323 12.05 -13.18 -2.34
C GLU A 323 11.29 -14.46 -1.95
N ALA A 324 10.12 -14.32 -1.29
CA ALA A 324 9.32 -15.44 -0.82
C ALA A 324 8.81 -16.35 -1.95
N HIS A 325 8.61 -15.81 -3.15
CA HIS A 325 8.05 -16.55 -4.29
C HIS A 325 8.99 -16.68 -5.49
N GLY A 326 10.23 -16.17 -5.38
CA GLY A 326 11.20 -16.23 -6.47
C GLY A 326 10.75 -15.50 -7.75
N CYS A 327 9.91 -14.47 -7.63
CA CYS A 327 9.34 -13.77 -8.79
C CYS A 327 10.00 -12.41 -9.07
N GLY A 328 11.20 -12.18 -8.54
CA GLY A 328 12.03 -11.00 -8.77
C GLY A 328 13.38 -11.14 -8.08
N ALA A 329 14.24 -10.15 -8.23
CA ALA A 329 15.54 -10.11 -7.59
C ALA A 329 15.55 -9.15 -6.39
N VAL A 330 16.13 -9.56 -5.26
CA VAL A 330 16.32 -8.72 -4.08
C VAL A 330 17.80 -8.61 -3.76
N ARG A 331 18.31 -7.37 -3.59
CA ARG A 331 19.72 -7.10 -3.28
C ARG A 331 19.87 -6.05 -2.19
N PRO A 332 20.87 -6.19 -1.30
CA PRO A 332 21.27 -5.12 -0.40
C PRO A 332 21.56 -3.83 -1.15
N MET A 333 21.42 -2.68 -0.50
CA MET A 333 21.64 -1.37 -1.12
C MET A 333 23.15 -1.08 -1.28
N VAL A 334 23.81 -1.89 -2.11
CA VAL A 334 25.21 -1.75 -2.55
C VAL A 334 25.20 -1.53 -4.05
N VAL A 335 25.70 -0.39 -4.53
CA VAL A 335 25.63 0.00 -5.94
C VAL A 335 26.24 -1.06 -6.87
N ALA A 336 27.42 -1.60 -6.53
CA ALA A 336 28.08 -2.61 -7.34
C ALA A 336 27.25 -3.89 -7.53
N ASP A 337 26.54 -4.33 -6.48
CA ASP A 337 25.68 -5.52 -6.52
C ASP A 337 24.46 -5.27 -7.41
N TRP A 338 23.89 -4.05 -7.34
CA TRP A 338 22.76 -3.68 -8.19
C TRP A 338 23.15 -3.51 -9.65
N VAL A 339 24.33 -2.95 -9.93
CA VAL A 339 24.87 -2.86 -11.29
C VAL A 339 25.05 -4.25 -11.88
N ALA A 340 25.70 -5.16 -11.16
CA ALA A 340 25.88 -6.54 -11.61
C ALA A 340 24.55 -7.27 -11.84
N ALA A 341 23.60 -7.13 -10.91
CA ALA A 341 22.27 -7.74 -11.03
C ALA A 341 21.46 -7.15 -12.18
N ALA A 342 21.46 -5.82 -12.36
CA ALA A 342 20.75 -5.15 -13.42
C ALA A 342 21.28 -5.54 -14.81
N LEU A 343 22.59 -5.54 -15.00
CA LEU A 343 23.22 -5.97 -16.25
C LEU A 343 22.89 -7.44 -16.56
N ARG A 344 23.02 -8.34 -15.58
CA ARG A 344 22.65 -9.74 -15.76
C ARG A 344 21.18 -9.89 -16.17
N LEU A 345 20.26 -9.19 -15.50
CA LEU A 345 18.84 -9.23 -15.82
C LEU A 345 18.54 -8.61 -17.20
N LEU A 346 19.29 -7.60 -17.64
CA LEU A 346 19.10 -7.00 -18.96
C LEU A 346 19.71 -7.85 -20.08
N ASP A 347 20.76 -8.61 -19.81
CA ASP A 347 21.43 -9.45 -20.81
C ASP A 347 20.78 -10.83 -20.98
N ASP A 348 20.18 -11.36 -19.90
CA ASP A 348 19.57 -12.68 -19.87
C ASP A 348 18.03 -12.60 -20.02
N GLY A 349 17.54 -12.72 -21.26
CA GLY A 349 16.11 -12.72 -21.57
C GLY A 349 15.39 -13.94 -20.98
N SER A 350 16.07 -15.09 -20.89
CA SER A 350 15.47 -16.30 -20.33
C SER A 350 15.23 -16.16 -18.82
N LEU A 351 16.17 -15.54 -18.09
CA LEU A 351 16.01 -15.24 -16.68
C LEU A 351 14.84 -14.29 -16.44
N ARG A 352 14.67 -13.25 -17.28
CA ARG A 352 13.51 -12.35 -17.14
C ARG A 352 12.20 -13.10 -17.39
N GLU A 353 12.17 -13.99 -18.36
CA GLU A 353 10.99 -14.80 -18.64
C GLU A 353 10.65 -15.76 -17.50
N ASP A 354 11.63 -16.38 -16.86
CA ASP A 354 11.42 -17.24 -15.70
C ASP A 354 10.83 -16.45 -14.52
N LEU A 355 11.31 -15.22 -14.30
CA LEU A 355 10.75 -14.33 -13.27
C LEU A 355 9.30 -13.92 -13.58
N ARG A 356 8.96 -13.67 -14.86
CA ARG A 356 7.58 -13.38 -15.29
C ARG A 356 6.65 -14.56 -15.00
N ARG A 357 7.06 -15.77 -15.41
CA ARG A 357 6.27 -16.99 -15.15
C ARG A 357 6.09 -17.25 -13.65
N ALA A 358 7.11 -16.95 -12.84
CA ALA A 358 6.97 -17.02 -11.39
C ALA A 358 5.96 -15.99 -10.88
N ALA A 359 5.99 -14.75 -11.39
CA ALA A 359 5.02 -13.71 -11.02
C ALA A 359 3.59 -14.08 -11.43
N GLU A 360 3.37 -14.62 -12.64
CA GLU A 360 2.06 -15.05 -13.12
C GLU A 360 1.41 -16.12 -12.23
N ARG A 361 2.20 -17.00 -11.63
CA ARG A 361 1.69 -18.01 -10.67
C ARG A 361 1.26 -17.41 -9.34
N VAL A 362 1.86 -16.30 -8.95
CA VAL A 362 1.67 -15.70 -7.62
C VAL A 362 0.62 -14.59 -7.62
N LEU A 363 0.59 -13.77 -8.68
CA LEU A 363 -0.29 -12.60 -8.77
C LEU A 363 -1.79 -12.91 -8.55
N PRO A 364 -2.35 -14.08 -8.96
CA PRO A 364 -3.74 -14.41 -8.64
C PRO A 364 -4.09 -14.43 -7.15
N HIS A 365 -3.09 -14.55 -6.26
CA HIS A 365 -3.30 -14.46 -4.81
C HIS A 365 -3.31 -13.01 -4.27
N PHE A 366 -3.01 -12.03 -5.11
CA PHE A 366 -2.89 -10.61 -4.75
C PHE A 366 -3.93 -9.77 -5.51
N THR A 367 -5.19 -10.14 -5.41
CA THR A 367 -6.32 -9.49 -6.08
C THR A 367 -7.25 -8.78 -5.09
N ALA A 368 -8.13 -7.94 -5.61
CA ALA A 368 -9.19 -7.31 -4.81
C ALA A 368 -10.09 -8.35 -4.14
N GLU A 369 -10.44 -9.41 -4.86
CA GLU A 369 -11.27 -10.51 -4.36
C GLU A 369 -10.59 -11.24 -3.21
N ALA A 370 -9.30 -11.55 -3.32
CA ALA A 370 -8.53 -12.18 -2.24
C ALA A 370 -8.44 -11.26 -1.01
N ALA A 371 -8.26 -9.97 -1.22
CA ALA A 371 -8.24 -8.99 -0.13
C ALA A 371 -9.60 -8.88 0.58
N VAL A 372 -10.69 -8.81 -0.17
CA VAL A 372 -12.07 -8.80 0.36
C VAL A 372 -12.36 -10.10 1.12
N ALA A 373 -11.95 -11.26 0.58
CA ALA A 373 -12.12 -12.54 1.26
C ALA A 373 -11.39 -12.56 2.61
N GLY A 374 -10.17 -12.03 2.70
CA GLY A 374 -9.44 -11.90 3.96
C GLY A 374 -10.17 -11.02 5.00
N TYR A 375 -10.74 -9.88 4.58
CA TYR A 375 -11.56 -9.05 5.47
C TYR A 375 -12.81 -9.78 5.95
N LEU A 376 -13.51 -10.47 5.06
CA LEU A 376 -14.71 -11.25 5.43
C LEU A 376 -14.37 -12.37 6.39
N ALA A 377 -13.30 -13.12 6.16
CA ALA A 377 -12.85 -14.18 7.05
C ALA A 377 -12.58 -13.68 8.48
N ALA A 378 -12.06 -12.45 8.62
CA ALA A 378 -11.84 -11.84 9.92
C ALA A 378 -13.13 -11.26 10.56
N LEU A 379 -14.09 -10.81 9.74
CA LEU A 379 -15.34 -10.18 10.21
C LEU A 379 -16.44 -11.19 10.53
N GLU A 380 -16.59 -12.25 9.75
CA GLU A 380 -17.69 -13.22 9.87
C GLU A 380 -17.85 -13.81 11.29
N PRO A 381 -16.79 -14.23 11.98
CA PRO A 381 -16.92 -14.73 13.35
C PRO A 381 -17.49 -13.71 14.33
N LEU A 382 -17.27 -12.39 14.04
CA LEU A 382 -17.72 -11.29 14.89
C LEU A 382 -19.14 -10.83 14.60
N LEU A 383 -19.59 -11.05 13.36
CA LEU A 383 -20.94 -10.66 12.91
C LEU A 383 -21.98 -11.73 13.19
N HIS A 384 -21.57 -13.02 13.23
CA HIS A 384 -22.46 -14.18 13.38
C HIS A 384 -22.14 -15.02 14.62
N GLY A 385 -20.98 -14.84 15.26
CA GLY A 385 -20.65 -15.50 16.51
C GLY A 385 -21.57 -15.03 17.63
N ARG A 386 -22.13 -15.96 18.39
CA ARG A 386 -22.78 -15.64 19.67
C ARG A 386 -21.76 -15.07 20.64
N PRO A 387 -22.12 -14.12 21.48
CA PRO A 387 -21.24 -13.54 22.48
C PRO A 387 -20.67 -14.57 23.45
#